data_eecf4381093d11e9aefffcd98def515d
#
_entry.id   eecf4381093d11e9aefffcd98def515d
#
_cell.length_a   1.000
_cell.length_b   1.000
_cell.length_c   1.000
_cell.angle_alpha   90.00
_cell.angle_beta   90.00
_cell.angle_gamma   90.00
#
_symmetry.space_group_name_H-M   'P 1'
#
loop_
_entity.id
_entity.type
_entity.pdbx_description
1 polymer ?
#
loop_
_entity_poly.entity_id
_entity_poly.type
_entity_poly.pdbx_seq_one_letter_code
_entity_poly.pdbx_strand_id
1 'polypeptide(L)'
;WEQRKLGESLSFLKDGTHGTHADADGGPLLLSAKNIKDGTIKWDETDRRISQEEFEKIHANFSLKTGDILLTIVGSIGEIAILKESEGLTFQRSVAFLRPKEDILSEFLCTEIQTPIFQKELESRKSTSAQPGIYLGDLAEIPVKYTISLDEQNKIGEYFLKLDHLITLHQRKCLT
;
A
#
# COMPACT_ATOMS: atom_id res chain seq x y z
N TRP A 1 14.82 15.21 -13.33
CA TRP A 1 13.83 14.16 -13.12
C TRP A 1 14.10 13.01 -14.08
N GLU A 2 14.01 11.79 -13.56
CA GLU A 2 14.18 10.55 -14.29
C GLU A 2 12.86 9.77 -14.33
N GLN A 3 12.78 8.84 -15.29
CA GLN A 3 11.67 7.90 -15.35
C GLN A 3 12.22 6.47 -15.27
N ARG A 4 11.66 5.65 -14.40
CA ARG A 4 11.98 4.21 -14.24
C ARG A 4 10.68 3.41 -14.16
N LYS A 5 10.77 2.11 -14.29
CA LYS A 5 9.66 1.21 -13.91
C LYS A 5 9.52 1.19 -12.38
N LEU A 6 8.29 1.07 -11.89
CA LEU A 6 8.05 0.96 -10.45
C LEU A 6 8.91 -0.14 -9.80
N GLY A 7 8.95 -1.32 -10.41
CA GLY A 7 9.76 -2.44 -9.89
C GLY A 7 11.24 -2.14 -9.75
N GLU A 8 11.80 -1.29 -10.61
CA GLU A 8 13.20 -0.85 -10.53
C GLU A 8 13.44 0.12 -9.37
N SER A 9 12.39 0.76 -8.88
CA SER A 9 12.39 1.70 -7.76
C SER A 9 12.21 1.03 -6.40
N LEU A 10 11.91 -0.27 -6.39
CA LEU A 10 11.61 -1.03 -5.18
C LEU A 10 12.73 -2.00 -4.82
N SER A 11 12.99 -2.15 -3.53
CA SER A 11 13.83 -3.21 -2.96
C SER A 11 13.01 -4.46 -2.61
N PHE A 12 11.68 -4.31 -2.51
CA PHE A 12 10.75 -5.40 -2.22
C PHE A 12 9.37 -5.10 -2.83
N LEU A 13 8.80 -6.10 -3.50
CA LEU A 13 7.45 -6.09 -4.05
C LEU A 13 6.82 -7.45 -3.83
N LYS A 14 5.73 -7.51 -3.08
CA LYS A 14 5.01 -8.73 -2.77
C LYS A 14 3.54 -8.39 -2.50
N ASP A 15 2.65 -9.31 -2.75
CA ASP A 15 1.27 -9.25 -2.26
C ASP A 15 1.10 -10.02 -0.95
N GLY A 16 -0.03 -9.80 -0.31
CA GLY A 16 -0.38 -10.48 0.93
C GLY A 16 -0.66 -11.97 0.74
N THR A 17 -1.09 -12.63 1.82
CA THR A 17 -1.28 -14.08 1.81
C THR A 17 -2.41 -14.53 0.89
N HIS A 18 -2.20 -15.65 0.20
CA HIS A 18 -3.15 -16.29 -0.72
C HIS A 18 -3.96 -17.43 -0.08
N GLY A 19 -3.62 -17.84 1.11
CA GLY A 19 -4.25 -18.98 1.77
C GLY A 19 -5.65 -18.68 2.33
N THR A 20 -6.37 -19.75 2.68
CA THR A 20 -7.51 -19.69 3.57
C THR A 20 -6.97 -19.83 4.99
N HIS A 21 -7.18 -18.83 5.81
CA HIS A 21 -6.73 -18.80 7.19
C HIS A 21 -7.92 -18.90 8.12
N ALA A 22 -7.83 -19.72 9.17
CA ALA A 22 -8.85 -19.80 10.19
C ALA A 22 -8.87 -18.53 11.05
N ASP A 23 -10.06 -18.07 11.38
CA ASP A 23 -10.22 -16.97 12.34
C ASP A 23 -9.86 -17.44 13.76
N ALA A 24 -9.30 -16.54 14.55
CA ALA A 24 -8.93 -16.77 15.94
C ALA A 24 -9.50 -15.69 16.86
N ASP A 25 -9.81 -16.09 18.11
CA ASP A 25 -10.23 -15.16 19.14
C ASP A 25 -9.01 -14.41 19.70
N GLY A 26 -8.65 -13.31 19.05
CA GLY A 26 -7.45 -12.55 19.38
C GLY A 26 -6.25 -12.89 18.46
N GLY A 27 -5.08 -12.31 18.75
CA GLY A 27 -3.87 -12.45 17.91
C GLY A 27 -3.74 -11.42 16.80
N PRO A 28 -2.80 -11.63 15.87
CA PRO A 28 -2.51 -10.69 14.77
C PRO A 28 -3.72 -10.45 13.86
N LEU A 29 -3.79 -9.23 13.31
CA LEU A 29 -4.81 -8.82 12.37
C LEU A 29 -4.51 -9.32 10.96
N LEU A 30 -5.50 -9.90 10.29
CA LEU A 30 -5.47 -10.25 8.87
C LEU A 30 -6.36 -9.27 8.09
N LEU A 31 -5.78 -8.19 7.64
CA LEU A 31 -6.44 -7.09 6.95
C LEU A 31 -6.54 -7.34 5.43
N SER A 32 -7.30 -6.50 4.75
CA SER A 32 -7.50 -6.58 3.30
C SER A 32 -7.64 -5.18 2.69
N ALA A 33 -7.94 -5.10 1.39
CA ALA A 33 -8.15 -3.82 0.70
C ALA A 33 -9.20 -2.91 1.37
N LYS A 34 -10.24 -3.48 2.02
CA LYS A 34 -11.27 -2.68 2.73
C LYS A 34 -10.69 -1.81 3.86
N ASN A 35 -9.54 -2.20 4.39
CA ASN A 35 -8.89 -1.56 5.52
C ASN A 35 -7.95 -0.42 5.12
N ILE A 36 -7.69 -0.25 3.81
CA ILE A 36 -6.84 0.83 3.28
C ILE A 36 -7.75 1.83 2.59
N LYS A 37 -7.83 3.03 3.16
CA LYS A 37 -8.67 4.10 2.64
C LYS A 37 -8.18 5.48 3.11
N ASP A 38 -8.32 6.47 2.24
CA ASP A 38 -7.97 7.86 2.54
C ASP A 38 -6.55 8.01 3.11
N GLY A 39 -5.56 7.32 2.54
CA GLY A 39 -4.16 7.37 2.97
C GLY A 39 -3.86 6.69 4.30
N THR A 40 -4.83 5.96 4.88
CA THR A 40 -4.71 5.37 6.22
C THR A 40 -5.11 3.89 6.24
N ILE A 41 -4.60 3.18 7.23
CA ILE A 41 -5.03 1.82 7.57
C ILE A 41 -6.01 1.93 8.72
N LYS A 42 -7.21 1.38 8.55
CA LYS A 42 -8.28 1.40 9.57
C LYS A 42 -8.75 -0.01 9.83
N TRP A 43 -8.92 -0.35 11.09
CA TRP A 43 -9.50 -1.62 11.52
C TRP A 43 -10.31 -1.40 12.79
N ASP A 44 -11.20 -2.35 13.08
CA ASP A 44 -12.01 -2.41 14.30
C ASP A 44 -12.13 -3.85 14.83
N GLU A 45 -12.98 -4.06 15.81
CA GLU A 45 -13.17 -5.34 16.47
C GLU A 45 -13.75 -6.43 15.55
N THR A 46 -14.36 -6.04 14.43
CA THR A 46 -14.94 -6.96 13.44
C THR A 46 -13.92 -7.46 12.41
N ASP A 47 -12.72 -6.88 12.41
CA ASP A 47 -11.68 -7.30 11.49
C ASP A 47 -11.07 -8.63 11.91
N ARG A 48 -10.72 -9.41 10.89
CA ARG A 48 -10.24 -10.78 11.08
C ARG A 48 -8.92 -10.83 11.83
N ARG A 49 -8.83 -11.80 12.72
CA ARG A 49 -7.60 -12.16 13.44
C ARG A 49 -7.25 -13.61 13.15
N ILE A 50 -5.95 -13.90 13.18
CA ILE A 50 -5.39 -15.24 12.99
C ILE A 50 -4.53 -15.61 14.19
N SER A 51 -4.23 -16.91 14.34
CA SER A 51 -3.34 -17.37 15.39
C SER A 51 -1.91 -16.85 15.18
N GLN A 52 -1.15 -16.75 16.25
CA GLN A 52 0.27 -16.37 16.20
C GLN A 52 1.08 -17.34 15.32
N GLU A 53 0.80 -18.65 15.41
CA GLU A 53 1.45 -19.68 14.59
C GLU A 53 1.22 -19.44 13.09
N GLU A 54 -0.02 -19.10 12.71
CA GLU A 54 -0.35 -18.82 11.30
C GLU A 54 0.32 -17.54 10.81
N PHE A 55 0.36 -16.51 11.64
CA PHE A 55 1.08 -15.27 11.36
C PHE A 55 2.58 -15.53 11.11
N GLU A 56 3.22 -16.32 11.96
CA GLU A 56 4.63 -16.69 11.81
C GLU A 56 4.89 -17.49 10.52
N LYS A 57 4.00 -18.39 10.14
CA LYS A 57 4.07 -19.11 8.85
C LYS A 57 3.99 -18.17 7.66
N ILE A 58 3.06 -17.20 7.68
CA ILE A 58 2.90 -16.20 6.63
C ILE A 58 4.20 -15.37 6.49
N HIS A 59 4.78 -15.00 7.62
CA HIS A 59 5.96 -14.13 7.69
C HIS A 59 7.31 -14.88 7.71
N ALA A 60 7.33 -16.20 7.51
CA ALA A 60 8.56 -17.00 7.57
C ALA A 60 9.67 -16.52 6.60
N ASN A 61 9.29 -15.97 5.45
CA ASN A 61 10.23 -15.57 4.39
C ASN A 61 10.23 -14.07 4.09
N PHE A 62 9.46 -13.27 4.82
CA PHE A 62 9.44 -11.82 4.69
C PHE A 62 8.93 -11.17 5.97
N SER A 63 9.20 -9.88 6.11
CA SER A 63 8.59 -9.06 7.17
C SER A 63 8.15 -7.73 6.60
N LEU A 64 7.00 -7.26 7.05
CA LEU A 64 6.59 -5.89 6.84
C LEU A 64 7.46 -4.95 7.68
N LYS A 65 7.74 -3.77 7.17
CA LYS A 65 8.53 -2.74 7.85
C LYS A 65 7.79 -1.41 7.86
N THR A 66 8.01 -0.64 8.89
CA THR A 66 7.64 0.77 8.89
C THR A 66 8.21 1.46 7.65
N GLY A 67 7.39 2.23 6.96
CA GLY A 67 7.72 2.84 5.67
C GLY A 67 7.35 2.01 4.45
N ASP A 68 6.96 0.72 4.59
CA ASP A 68 6.38 0.00 3.46
C ASP A 68 5.11 0.69 2.98
N ILE A 69 4.97 0.80 1.68
CA ILE A 69 3.77 1.33 1.04
C ILE A 69 2.83 0.17 0.77
N LEU A 70 1.59 0.31 1.21
CA LEU A 70 0.50 -0.62 0.96
C LEU A 70 -0.35 -0.08 -0.19
N LEU A 71 -0.52 -0.86 -1.24
CA LEU A 71 -1.35 -0.51 -2.39
C LEU A 71 -2.41 -1.58 -2.61
N THR A 72 -3.67 -1.20 -2.69
CA THR A 72 -4.74 -2.14 -3.01
C THR A 72 -4.71 -2.51 -4.48
N ILE A 73 -4.69 -3.82 -4.76
CA ILE A 73 -4.56 -4.38 -6.12
C ILE A 73 -5.73 -5.29 -6.52
N VAL A 74 -6.67 -5.57 -5.60
CA VAL A 74 -7.92 -6.30 -5.86
C VAL A 74 -9.05 -5.65 -5.05
N GLY A 75 -10.22 -5.52 -5.64
CA GLY A 75 -11.37 -4.83 -5.02
C GLY A 75 -11.32 -3.33 -5.26
N SER A 76 -11.17 -2.52 -4.22
CA SER A 76 -10.95 -1.07 -4.32
C SER A 76 -9.50 -0.81 -4.75
N ILE A 77 -9.21 -0.97 -6.05
CA ILE A 77 -7.86 -0.83 -6.60
C ILE A 77 -7.40 0.62 -6.57
N GLY A 78 -6.13 0.87 -6.16
CA GLY A 78 -5.50 2.18 -6.20
C GLY A 78 -5.48 2.93 -4.87
N GLU A 79 -6.14 2.41 -3.83
CA GLU A 79 -6.00 2.97 -2.48
C GLU A 79 -4.60 2.69 -1.93
N ILE A 80 -4.05 3.65 -1.20
CA ILE A 80 -2.66 3.59 -0.75
C ILE A 80 -2.53 4.05 0.70
N ALA A 81 -1.59 3.47 1.43
CA ALA A 81 -1.19 3.94 2.75
C ALA A 81 0.27 3.61 3.03
N ILE A 82 0.94 4.41 3.86
CA ILE A 82 2.27 4.07 4.40
C ILE A 82 2.08 3.35 5.73
N LEU A 83 2.73 2.20 5.86
CA LEU A 83 2.72 1.41 7.08
C LEU A 83 3.56 2.10 8.16
N LYS A 84 2.90 2.56 9.22
CA LYS A 84 3.55 3.22 10.36
C LYS A 84 4.02 2.24 11.43
N GLU A 85 3.23 1.19 11.64
CA GLU A 85 3.50 0.12 12.61
C GLU A 85 3.22 -1.20 11.92
N SER A 86 4.14 -2.14 12.01
CA SER A 86 4.05 -3.45 11.34
C SER A 86 3.74 -4.60 12.30
N GLU A 87 3.84 -4.37 13.62
CA GLU A 87 3.66 -5.42 14.61
C GLU A 87 2.22 -5.95 14.62
N GLY A 88 2.09 -7.27 14.55
CA GLY A 88 0.80 -7.94 14.59
C GLY A 88 -0.12 -7.66 13.39
N LEU A 89 0.40 -7.11 12.29
CA LEU A 89 -0.37 -6.83 11.07
C LEU A 89 0.09 -7.75 9.93
N THR A 90 -0.90 -8.34 9.24
CA THR A 90 -0.69 -8.98 7.95
C THR A 90 -1.89 -8.69 7.03
N PHE A 91 -1.73 -8.95 5.74
CA PHE A 91 -2.73 -8.60 4.74
C PHE A 91 -3.01 -9.77 3.80
N GLN A 92 -4.23 -9.82 3.31
CA GLN A 92 -4.64 -10.70 2.23
C GLN A 92 -4.05 -10.24 0.89
N ARG A 93 -4.06 -11.12 -0.12
CA ARG A 93 -3.57 -10.88 -1.48
C ARG A 93 -4.15 -9.66 -2.21
N SER A 94 -5.18 -9.04 -1.64
CA SER A 94 -5.78 -7.81 -2.18
C SER A 94 -4.91 -6.56 -1.97
N VAL A 95 -3.82 -6.69 -1.21
CA VAL A 95 -2.88 -5.61 -0.89
C VAL A 95 -1.48 -5.99 -1.33
N ALA A 96 -0.84 -5.14 -2.11
CA ALA A 96 0.58 -5.23 -2.46
C ALA A 96 1.43 -4.41 -1.47
N PHE A 97 2.61 -4.92 -1.16
CA PHE A 97 3.64 -4.29 -0.33
C PHE A 97 4.76 -3.80 -1.21
N LEU A 98 5.00 -2.50 -1.18
CA LEU A 98 6.04 -1.84 -1.96
C LEU A 98 7.04 -1.22 -0.97
N ARG A 99 8.28 -1.69 -0.98
CA ARG A 99 9.37 -1.10 -0.21
C ARG A 99 10.30 -0.37 -1.16
N PRO A 100 10.36 0.96 -1.09
CA PRO A 100 11.28 1.73 -1.91
C PRO A 100 12.75 1.34 -1.65
N LYS A 101 13.61 1.61 -2.62
CA LYS A 101 15.06 1.61 -2.44
C LYS A 101 15.48 2.83 -1.61
N GLU A 102 16.72 2.82 -1.13
CA GLU A 102 17.27 3.87 -0.26
C GLU A 102 17.33 5.26 -0.91
N ASP A 103 17.33 5.32 -2.23
CA ASP A 103 17.32 6.56 -3.01
C ASP A 103 15.92 7.13 -3.27
N ILE A 104 14.87 6.51 -2.73
CA ILE A 104 13.48 6.91 -2.92
C ILE A 104 12.73 6.91 -1.58
N LEU A 105 12.17 8.07 -1.21
CA LEU A 105 11.36 8.19 0.01
C LEU A 105 9.94 7.67 -0.19
N SER A 106 9.41 6.97 0.81
CA SER A 106 8.06 6.39 0.77
C SER A 106 6.98 7.44 0.55
N GLU A 107 7.09 8.59 1.21
CA GLU A 107 6.15 9.71 1.10
C GLU A 107 6.12 10.28 -0.31
N PHE A 108 7.29 10.41 -0.94
CA PHE A 108 7.41 10.85 -2.31
C PHE A 108 6.82 9.83 -3.29
N LEU A 109 7.16 8.55 -3.14
CA LEU A 109 6.64 7.50 -4.02
C LEU A 109 5.12 7.34 -3.87
N CYS A 110 4.57 7.49 -2.65
CA CYS A 110 3.13 7.56 -2.45
C CYS A 110 2.48 8.68 -3.23
N THR A 111 3.07 9.88 -3.23
CA THR A 111 2.58 11.02 -4.01
C THR A 111 2.59 10.71 -5.50
N GLU A 112 3.65 10.09 -6.01
CA GLU A 112 3.75 9.71 -7.43
C GLU A 112 2.70 8.65 -7.81
N ILE A 113 2.48 7.64 -6.97
CA ILE A 113 1.45 6.61 -7.17
C ILE A 113 0.03 7.21 -7.16
N GLN A 114 -0.21 8.27 -6.42
CA GLN A 114 -1.51 8.97 -6.39
C GLN A 114 -1.74 9.88 -7.59
N THR A 115 -0.73 10.14 -8.42
CA THR A 115 -0.92 10.99 -9.60
C THR A 115 -1.97 10.41 -10.56
N PRO A 116 -2.76 11.25 -11.24
CA PRO A 116 -3.73 10.80 -12.24
C PRO A 116 -3.09 9.97 -13.36
N ILE A 117 -1.82 10.23 -13.67
CA ILE A 117 -1.06 9.47 -14.68
C ILE A 117 -0.86 8.04 -14.22
N PHE A 118 -0.33 7.85 -13.01
CA PHE A 118 -0.11 6.51 -12.45
C PHE A 118 -1.43 5.76 -12.25
N GLN A 119 -2.47 6.41 -11.72
CA GLN A 119 -3.78 5.81 -11.50
C GLN A 119 -4.44 5.37 -12.82
N LYS A 120 -4.26 6.12 -13.90
CA LYS A 120 -4.72 5.72 -15.25
C LYS A 120 -3.96 4.49 -15.77
N GLU A 121 -2.64 4.44 -15.57
CA GLU A 121 -1.83 3.28 -15.93
C GLU A 121 -2.26 2.04 -15.12
N LEU A 122 -2.52 2.21 -13.83
CA LEU A 122 -3.02 1.17 -12.94
C LEU A 122 -4.38 0.62 -13.43
N GLU A 123 -5.32 1.52 -13.76
CA GLU A 123 -6.64 1.18 -14.28
C GLU A 123 -6.55 0.38 -15.59
N SER A 124 -5.65 0.77 -16.50
CA SER A 124 -5.48 0.13 -17.80
C SER A 124 -4.95 -1.30 -17.73
N ARG A 125 -4.34 -1.68 -16.60
CA ARG A 125 -3.75 -3.01 -16.36
C ARG A 125 -4.64 -3.94 -15.55
N LYS A 126 -5.87 -3.54 -15.24
CA LYS A 126 -6.82 -4.42 -14.56
C LYS A 126 -7.14 -5.65 -15.41
N SER A 127 -7.09 -6.81 -14.79
CA SER A 127 -7.54 -8.05 -15.41
C SER A 127 -9.04 -7.99 -15.74
N THR A 128 -9.43 -8.68 -16.81
CA THR A 128 -10.84 -8.77 -17.25
C THR A 128 -11.64 -9.87 -16.55
N SER A 129 -11.09 -10.44 -15.47
CA SER A 129 -11.74 -11.48 -14.67
C SER A 129 -12.97 -10.97 -13.92
N ALA A 130 -13.82 -11.89 -13.45
CA ALA A 130 -15.01 -11.55 -12.65
C ALA A 130 -14.68 -10.75 -11.38
N GLN A 131 -13.48 -10.89 -10.85
CA GLN A 131 -12.93 -10.05 -9.81
C GLN A 131 -11.66 -9.38 -10.36
N PRO A 132 -11.78 -8.14 -10.88
CA PRO A 132 -10.62 -7.45 -11.43
C PRO A 132 -9.51 -7.27 -10.40
N GLY A 133 -8.29 -7.47 -10.85
CA GLY A 133 -7.08 -7.32 -10.04
C GLY A 133 -5.90 -6.94 -10.91
N ILE A 134 -4.82 -6.55 -10.30
CA ILE A 134 -3.56 -6.21 -10.95
C ILE A 134 -2.51 -7.23 -10.54
N TYR A 135 -1.82 -7.81 -11.50
CA TYR A 135 -0.70 -8.70 -11.23
C TYR A 135 0.55 -7.89 -10.84
N LEU A 136 1.34 -8.42 -9.92
CA LEU A 136 2.56 -7.74 -9.46
C LEU A 136 3.54 -7.44 -10.60
N GLY A 137 3.61 -8.32 -11.61
CA GLY A 137 4.41 -8.09 -12.81
C GLY A 137 3.95 -6.86 -13.60
N ASP A 138 2.64 -6.71 -13.80
CA ASP A 138 2.07 -5.56 -14.51
C ASP A 138 2.21 -4.27 -13.68
N LEU A 139 2.07 -4.36 -12.37
CA LEU A 139 2.31 -3.26 -11.44
C LEU A 139 3.77 -2.79 -11.52
N ALA A 140 4.72 -3.72 -11.53
CA ALA A 140 6.15 -3.42 -11.60
C ALA A 140 6.57 -2.68 -12.88
N GLU A 141 5.83 -2.87 -13.98
CA GLU A 141 6.09 -2.23 -15.28
C GLU A 141 5.54 -0.79 -15.40
N ILE A 142 4.75 -0.31 -14.44
CA ILE A 142 4.22 1.05 -14.47
C ILE A 142 5.37 2.06 -14.35
N PRO A 143 5.45 3.06 -15.26
CA PRO A 143 6.47 4.08 -15.17
C PRO A 143 6.21 5.03 -14.00
N VAL A 144 7.24 5.35 -13.25
CA VAL A 144 7.27 6.35 -12.18
C VAL A 144 8.32 7.41 -12.50
N LYS A 145 8.01 8.66 -12.16
CA LYS A 145 8.97 9.77 -12.29
C LYS A 145 9.50 10.14 -10.91
N TYR A 146 10.78 10.39 -10.80
CA TYR A 146 11.38 10.82 -9.55
C TYR A 146 12.57 11.75 -9.79
N THR A 147 12.86 12.54 -8.79
CA THR A 147 14.07 13.32 -8.69
C THR A 147 15.13 12.55 -7.92
N ILE A 148 16.38 12.68 -8.30
CA ILE A 148 17.50 12.07 -7.55
C ILE A 148 17.82 12.82 -6.24
N SER A 149 17.24 14.00 -6.04
CA SER A 149 17.44 14.80 -4.84
C SER A 149 16.49 14.35 -3.74
N LEU A 150 17.02 13.71 -2.70
CA LEU A 150 16.23 13.32 -1.51
C LEU A 150 15.61 14.54 -0.80
N ASP A 151 16.28 15.70 -0.81
CA ASP A 151 15.72 16.93 -0.25
C ASP A 151 14.48 17.41 -1.03
N GLU A 152 14.51 17.30 -2.36
CA GLU A 152 13.35 17.62 -3.19
C GLU A 152 12.24 16.60 -2.99
N GLN A 153 12.56 15.29 -2.93
CA GLN A 153 11.59 14.24 -2.62
C GLN A 153 10.90 14.49 -1.26
N ASN A 154 11.68 14.81 -0.24
CA ASN A 154 11.17 15.10 1.09
C ASN A 154 10.19 16.29 1.07
N LYS A 155 10.56 17.38 0.44
CA LYS A 155 9.70 18.58 0.31
C LYS A 155 8.39 18.27 -0.39
N ILE A 156 8.42 17.50 -1.47
CA ILE A 156 7.23 17.11 -2.23
C ILE A 156 6.36 16.18 -1.38
N GLY A 157 6.92 15.11 -0.83
CA GLY A 157 6.18 14.14 -0.02
C GLY A 157 5.51 14.79 1.19
N GLU A 158 6.25 15.59 1.97
CA GLU A 158 5.69 16.31 3.11
C GLU A 158 4.58 17.30 2.72
N TYR A 159 4.75 18.01 1.60
CA TYR A 159 3.76 18.98 1.15
C TYR A 159 2.43 18.29 0.84
N PHE A 160 2.44 17.22 0.06
CA PHE A 160 1.21 16.51 -0.29
C PHE A 160 0.58 15.78 0.90
N LEU A 161 1.37 15.16 1.77
CA LEU A 161 0.84 14.56 3.01
C LEU A 161 0.14 15.60 3.91
N LYS A 162 0.69 16.81 4.01
CA LYS A 162 0.05 17.91 4.76
C LYS A 162 -1.27 18.36 4.11
N LEU A 163 -1.32 18.42 2.77
CA LEU A 163 -2.55 18.73 2.03
C LEU A 163 -3.63 17.68 2.26
N ASP A 164 -3.31 16.40 2.13
CA ASP A 164 -4.24 15.29 2.35
C ASP A 164 -4.80 15.30 3.77
N HIS A 165 -3.95 15.57 4.76
CA HIS A 165 -4.38 15.73 6.14
C HIS A 165 -5.37 16.89 6.32
N LEU A 166 -5.10 18.06 5.72
CA LEU A 166 -5.99 19.22 5.78
C LEU A 166 -7.33 18.95 5.09
N ILE A 167 -7.32 18.30 3.93
CA ILE A 167 -8.54 17.90 3.20
C ILE A 167 -9.38 16.96 4.07
N THR A 168 -8.77 15.95 4.65
CA THR A 168 -9.44 14.98 5.53
C THR A 168 -10.07 15.67 6.76
N LEU A 169 -9.35 16.60 7.40
CA LEU A 169 -9.87 17.36 8.52
C LEU A 169 -11.06 18.24 8.12
N HIS A 170 -11.00 18.88 6.94
CA HIS A 170 -12.07 19.71 6.43
C HIS A 170 -13.33 18.89 6.15
N GLN A 171 -13.18 17.75 5.48
CA GLN A 171 -14.30 16.84 5.18
C GLN A 171 -15.00 16.35 6.45
N ARG A 172 -14.25 16.01 7.51
CA ARG A 172 -14.84 15.62 8.80
C ARG A 172 -15.65 16.72 9.46
N LYS A 173 -15.22 17.98 9.34
CA LYS A 173 -15.96 19.14 9.89
C LYS A 173 -17.25 19.44 9.13
N CYS A 174 -17.34 19.08 7.85
CA CYS A 174 -18.55 19.29 7.05
C CYS A 174 -19.61 18.20 7.26
N LEU A 175 -19.28 17.10 7.95
CA LEU A 175 -20.19 15.99 8.23
C LEU A 175 -20.77 16.01 9.67
N THR A 176 -20.34 16.96 10.47
CA THR A 176 -20.86 17.24 11.83
C THR A 176 -21.73 18.47 11.83
#